data_71981226fc89d0f67a228d32355cb47b
#
_entry.id   71981226fc89d0f67a228d32355cb47b
#
_cell.length_a   1.000
_cell.length_b   1.000
_cell.length_c   1.000
_cell.angle_alpha   90.00
_cell.angle_beta   90.00
_cell.angle_gamma   90.00
#
_symmetry.space_group_name_H-M   'P 1'
#
loop_
_entity.id
_entity.type
_entity.pdbx_description
1 polymer ?
#
loop_
_entity_poly.entity_id
_entity_poly.type
_entity_poly.pdbx_seq_one_letter_code
_entity_poly.pdbx_strand_id
1 'polypeptide(L)'
;MPDGSGDLMPLGWDAVERRADGPLGRMRWRLLHGPGVVDRAVRQAAFRGEPVPSSLAALVDKIRLHAYRVIDRDVAEAVAAGWTESQLFEVAVATAAGAGFHRLEVVDRLLAAHPGVAS
;
A
#
# COMPACT_ATOMS: atom_id res chain seq x y z
N MET A 1 18.60 3.57 22.56
CA MET A 1 17.31 3.44 23.19
C MET A 1 16.21 3.35 22.16
N PRO A 2 15.39 2.39 22.29
CA PRO A 2 14.24 2.42 21.41
C PRO A 2 13.47 3.69 21.71
N ASP A 3 13.18 4.36 20.68
CA ASP A 3 12.48 5.63 20.80
C ASP A 3 10.97 5.45 20.97
N GLY A 4 10.53 4.26 21.18
CA GLY A 4 9.10 3.97 21.27
C GLY A 4 8.37 3.95 19.95
N SER A 5 9.07 4.12 18.85
CA SER A 5 8.42 4.10 17.53
C SER A 5 7.69 2.79 17.29
N GLY A 6 8.27 1.67 17.73
CA GLY A 6 7.65 0.38 17.60
C GLY A 6 6.35 0.29 18.38
N ASP A 7 6.27 0.98 19.52
CA ASP A 7 5.08 0.97 20.36
C ASP A 7 3.91 1.72 19.73
N LEU A 8 4.21 2.60 18.79
CA LEU A 8 3.19 3.40 18.10
C LEU A 8 2.63 2.69 16.87
N MET A 9 3.25 1.60 16.45
CA MET A 9 2.83 0.87 15.27
C MET A 9 1.73 -0.13 15.61
N PRO A 10 0.76 -0.31 14.72
CA PRO A 10 -0.22 -1.39 14.89
C PRO A 10 0.48 -2.75 14.94
N LEU A 11 -0.08 -3.70 15.68
CA LEU A 11 0.52 -5.02 15.85
C LEU A 11 0.82 -5.73 14.53
N GLY A 12 -0.08 -5.62 13.57
CA GLY A 12 0.13 -6.20 12.25
C GLY A 12 1.31 -5.60 11.52
N TRP A 13 1.51 -4.30 11.67
CA TRP A 13 2.64 -3.60 11.08
C TRP A 13 3.97 -4.08 11.64
N ASP A 14 4.04 -4.33 12.96
CA ASP A 14 5.23 -4.89 13.56
C ASP A 14 5.60 -6.24 12.95
N ALA A 15 4.60 -7.09 12.73
CA ALA A 15 4.83 -8.39 12.12
C ALA A 15 5.37 -8.25 10.69
N VAL A 16 4.80 -7.34 9.91
CA VAL A 16 5.26 -7.07 8.55
C VAL A 16 6.68 -6.49 8.56
N GLU A 17 6.95 -5.57 9.50
CA GLU A 17 8.27 -4.96 9.62
C GLU A 17 9.34 -6.00 9.98
N ARG A 18 9.02 -6.98 10.81
CA ARG A 18 9.97 -8.05 11.14
C ARG A 18 10.35 -8.86 9.91
N ARG A 19 9.49 -8.93 8.91
CA ARG A 19 9.78 -9.59 7.65
C ARG A 19 10.45 -8.67 6.65
N ALA A 20 10.67 -7.42 7.06
CA ALA A 20 11.11 -6.36 6.16
C ALA A 20 12.62 -6.36 5.91
N ASP A 21 13.37 -7.28 6.52
CA ASP A 21 14.81 -7.38 6.27
C ASP A 21 15.11 -8.04 4.93
N GLY A 22 14.10 -8.58 4.28
CA GLY A 22 14.25 -9.22 2.98
C GLY A 22 13.78 -8.33 1.82
N PRO A 23 13.59 -8.96 0.65
CA PRO A 23 13.18 -8.24 -0.55
C PRO A 23 11.86 -7.48 -0.42
N LEU A 24 10.89 -8.03 0.31
CA LEU A 24 9.60 -7.37 0.50
C LEU A 24 9.74 -6.09 1.31
N GLY A 25 10.58 -6.09 2.34
CA GLY A 25 10.81 -4.89 3.12
C GLY A 25 11.51 -3.80 2.33
N ARG A 26 12.48 -4.18 1.49
CA ARG A 26 13.14 -3.22 0.62
C ARG A 26 12.16 -2.62 -0.38
N MET A 27 11.29 -3.44 -0.96
CA MET A 27 10.26 -2.98 -1.88
C MET A 27 9.31 -2.01 -1.18
N ARG A 28 8.84 -2.36 0.01
CA ARG A 28 7.95 -1.52 0.81
C ARG A 28 8.57 -0.16 1.10
N TRP A 29 9.82 -0.18 1.56
CA TRP A 29 10.53 1.07 1.87
C TRP A 29 10.64 1.95 0.63
N ARG A 30 10.98 1.35 -0.51
CA ARG A 30 11.14 2.07 -1.75
C ARG A 30 9.81 2.69 -2.22
N LEU A 31 8.70 1.95 -2.09
CA LEU A 31 7.39 2.46 -2.44
C LEU A 31 6.95 3.62 -1.57
N LEU A 32 7.29 3.58 -0.28
CA LEU A 32 6.88 4.60 0.67
C LEU A 32 7.82 5.82 0.68
N HIS A 33 9.11 5.61 0.49
CA HIS A 33 10.13 6.63 0.73
C HIS A 33 11.06 6.87 -0.44
N GLY A 34 11.11 5.99 -1.42
CA GLY A 34 12.02 6.12 -2.53
C GLY A 34 11.62 7.24 -3.49
N PRO A 35 12.51 7.59 -4.42
CA PRO A 35 12.21 8.58 -5.44
C PRO A 35 11.13 8.08 -6.39
N GLY A 36 10.35 9.00 -6.95
CA GLY A 36 9.31 8.67 -7.90
C GLY A 36 8.74 9.92 -8.53
N VAL A 37 7.81 9.75 -9.46
CA VAL A 37 7.16 10.86 -10.17
C VAL A 37 5.90 11.35 -9.45
N VAL A 38 5.45 10.61 -8.43
CA VAL A 38 4.30 11.00 -7.62
C VAL A 38 4.80 11.46 -6.26
N ASP A 39 4.19 12.50 -5.71
CA ASP A 39 4.48 12.97 -4.38
C ASP A 39 4.39 11.82 -3.38
N ARG A 40 5.36 11.75 -2.47
CA ARG A 40 5.40 10.71 -1.43
C ARG A 40 4.12 10.63 -0.63
N ALA A 41 3.52 11.77 -0.30
CA ALA A 41 2.28 11.79 0.47
C ALA A 41 1.16 11.05 -0.24
N VAL A 42 1.05 11.22 -1.55
CA VAL A 42 0.04 10.52 -2.35
C VAL A 42 0.33 9.03 -2.42
N ARG A 43 1.59 8.65 -2.65
CA ARG A 43 1.98 7.23 -2.67
C ARG A 43 1.70 6.55 -1.33
N GLN A 44 2.06 7.21 -0.24
CA GLN A 44 1.85 6.69 1.11
C GLN A 44 0.37 6.52 1.41
N ALA A 45 -0.44 7.51 1.03
CA ALA A 45 -1.89 7.42 1.20
C ALA A 45 -2.48 6.26 0.40
N ALA A 46 -2.08 6.11 -0.87
CA ALA A 46 -2.53 5.01 -1.71
C ALA A 46 -2.12 3.65 -1.13
N PHE A 47 -0.88 3.55 -0.66
CA PHE A 47 -0.38 2.32 -0.04
C PHE A 47 -1.16 1.98 1.24
N ARG A 48 -1.44 2.97 2.08
CA ARG A 48 -2.06 2.76 3.40
C ARG A 48 -3.57 2.71 3.38
N GLY A 49 -4.20 3.03 2.24
CA GLY A 49 -5.65 3.11 2.18
C GLY A 49 -6.22 4.38 2.78
N GLU A 50 -5.42 5.42 2.84
CA GLU A 50 -5.83 6.73 3.32
C GLU A 50 -6.38 7.57 2.15
N PRO A 51 -7.09 8.68 2.44
CA PRO A 51 -7.65 9.50 1.38
C PRO A 51 -6.59 10.03 0.41
N VAL A 52 -6.87 9.88 -0.88
CA VAL A 52 -6.04 10.38 -1.98
C VAL A 52 -6.78 11.53 -2.67
N PRO A 53 -6.10 12.30 -3.53
CA PRO A 53 -6.80 13.32 -4.33
C PRO A 53 -8.04 12.75 -5.01
N SER A 54 -9.12 13.52 -5.05
CA SER A 54 -10.41 13.06 -5.56
C SER A 54 -10.34 12.52 -6.98
N SER A 55 -9.45 13.06 -7.81
CA SER A 55 -9.27 12.61 -9.19
C SER A 55 -8.68 11.19 -9.29
N LEU A 56 -8.10 10.68 -8.22
CA LEU A 56 -7.54 9.32 -8.14
C LEU A 56 -8.42 8.37 -7.33
N ALA A 57 -9.38 8.88 -6.58
CA ALA A 57 -10.10 8.10 -5.58
C ALA A 57 -10.79 6.87 -6.18
N ALA A 58 -11.51 7.02 -7.28
CA ALA A 58 -12.21 5.90 -7.91
C ALA A 58 -11.24 4.83 -8.39
N LEU A 59 -10.13 5.24 -9.01
CA LEU A 59 -9.12 4.31 -9.51
C LEU A 59 -8.46 3.55 -8.34
N VAL A 60 -8.05 4.28 -7.31
CA VAL A 60 -7.39 3.68 -6.13
C VAL A 60 -8.33 2.71 -5.42
N ASP A 61 -9.59 3.09 -5.21
CA ASP A 61 -10.55 2.20 -4.56
C ASP A 61 -10.76 0.91 -5.34
N LYS A 62 -10.88 1.00 -6.66
CA LYS A 62 -11.04 -0.19 -7.49
C LYS A 62 -9.80 -1.08 -7.49
N ILE A 63 -8.61 -0.50 -7.58
CA ILE A 63 -7.37 -1.29 -7.51
C ILE A 63 -7.27 -2.00 -6.17
N ARG A 64 -7.63 -1.32 -5.09
CA ARG A 64 -7.55 -1.88 -3.75
C ARG A 64 -8.53 -3.02 -3.53
N LEU A 65 -9.78 -2.80 -3.93
CA LEU A 65 -10.89 -3.69 -3.58
C LEU A 65 -11.33 -4.58 -4.74
N HIS A 66 -11.25 -4.06 -5.96
CA HIS A 66 -11.83 -4.71 -7.14
C HIS A 66 -11.00 -4.40 -8.39
N ALA A 67 -9.74 -4.80 -8.41
CA ALA A 67 -8.84 -4.49 -9.53
C ALA A 67 -9.42 -4.89 -10.88
N TYR A 68 -10.17 -6.00 -10.92
CA TYR A 68 -10.83 -6.48 -12.14
C TYR A 68 -11.94 -5.57 -12.66
N ARG A 69 -12.33 -4.54 -11.88
CA ARG A 69 -13.36 -3.58 -12.28
C ARG A 69 -12.80 -2.26 -12.79
N VAL A 70 -11.48 -2.13 -12.84
CA VAL A 70 -10.87 -0.95 -13.43
C VAL A 70 -11.22 -0.92 -14.92
N ILE A 71 -11.79 0.20 -15.37
CA ILE A 71 -12.19 0.38 -16.76
C ILE A 71 -11.53 1.64 -17.32
N ASP A 72 -11.58 1.78 -18.64
CA ASP A 72 -10.96 2.88 -19.35
C ASP A 72 -11.40 4.25 -18.81
N ARG A 73 -12.65 4.37 -18.36
CA ARG A 73 -13.17 5.60 -17.80
C ARG A 73 -12.38 6.04 -16.56
N ASP A 74 -12.00 5.10 -15.69
CA ASP A 74 -11.28 5.43 -14.47
C ASP A 74 -9.92 6.04 -14.80
N VAL A 75 -9.26 5.48 -15.79
CA VAL A 75 -7.97 5.99 -16.27
C VAL A 75 -8.16 7.33 -16.98
N ALA A 76 -9.17 7.42 -17.83
CA ALA A 76 -9.44 8.64 -18.60
C ALA A 76 -9.75 9.83 -17.69
N GLU A 77 -10.51 9.62 -16.62
CA GLU A 77 -10.81 10.68 -15.65
C GLU A 77 -9.54 11.19 -14.97
N ALA A 78 -8.64 10.29 -14.59
CA ALA A 78 -7.39 10.68 -13.97
C ALA A 78 -6.48 11.43 -14.95
N VAL A 79 -6.40 10.96 -16.20
CA VAL A 79 -5.62 11.63 -17.25
C VAL A 79 -6.19 13.02 -17.53
N ALA A 80 -7.50 13.14 -17.59
CA ALA A 80 -8.16 14.44 -17.82
C ALA A 80 -7.90 15.41 -16.67
N ALA A 81 -7.67 14.91 -15.46
CA ALA A 81 -7.32 15.73 -14.31
C ALA A 81 -5.83 16.12 -14.28
N GLY A 82 -5.04 15.65 -15.23
CA GLY A 82 -3.63 16.02 -15.35
C GLY A 82 -2.62 14.98 -14.90
N TRP A 83 -3.07 13.81 -14.47
CA TRP A 83 -2.14 12.74 -14.08
C TRP A 83 -1.53 12.10 -15.32
N THR A 84 -0.21 11.90 -15.29
CA THR A 84 0.49 11.24 -16.40
C THR A 84 0.37 9.73 -16.26
N GLU A 85 0.64 9.03 -17.36
CA GLU A 85 0.68 7.57 -17.37
C GLU A 85 1.65 7.02 -16.33
N SER A 86 2.85 7.60 -16.25
CA SER A 86 3.86 7.18 -15.27
C SER A 86 3.40 7.40 -13.84
N GLN A 87 2.72 8.51 -13.57
CA GLN A 87 2.17 8.78 -12.24
C GLN A 87 1.07 7.77 -11.89
N LEU A 88 0.19 7.48 -12.83
CA LEU A 88 -0.89 6.51 -12.60
C LEU A 88 -0.34 5.12 -12.37
N PHE A 89 0.69 4.71 -13.11
CA PHE A 89 1.33 3.43 -12.88
C PHE A 89 1.93 3.34 -11.48
N GLU A 90 2.62 4.39 -11.05
CA GLU A 90 3.24 4.44 -9.73
C GLU A 90 2.18 4.36 -8.61
N VAL A 91 1.08 5.09 -8.76
CA VAL A 91 -0.04 5.04 -7.81
C VAL A 91 -0.66 3.63 -7.79
N ALA A 92 -0.83 3.02 -8.95
CA ALA A 92 -1.40 1.68 -9.06
C ALA A 92 -0.53 0.66 -8.34
N VAL A 93 0.79 0.72 -8.54
CA VAL A 93 1.73 -0.19 -7.88
C VAL A 93 1.69 0.01 -6.36
N ALA A 94 1.71 1.26 -5.90
CA ALA A 94 1.64 1.56 -4.46
C ALA A 94 0.34 1.03 -3.83
N THR A 95 -0.77 1.21 -4.51
CA THR A 95 -2.08 0.74 -4.04
C THR A 95 -2.14 -0.77 -3.96
N ALA A 96 -1.72 -1.45 -5.02
CA ALA A 96 -1.74 -2.91 -5.07
C ALA A 96 -0.79 -3.53 -4.04
N ALA A 97 0.40 -2.97 -3.90
CA ALA A 97 1.36 -3.44 -2.91
C ALA A 97 0.82 -3.24 -1.50
N GLY A 98 0.22 -2.08 -1.22
CA GLY A 98 -0.36 -1.80 0.09
C GLY A 98 -1.48 -2.76 0.44
N ALA A 99 -2.35 -3.06 -0.52
CA ALA A 99 -3.41 -4.06 -0.32
C ALA A 99 -2.82 -5.44 -0.03
N GLY A 100 -1.74 -5.81 -0.73
CA GLY A 100 -1.03 -7.07 -0.49
C GLY A 100 -0.41 -7.13 0.90
N PHE A 101 0.27 -6.09 1.32
CA PHE A 101 0.84 -6.02 2.67
C PHE A 101 -0.24 -6.07 3.75
N HIS A 102 -1.38 -5.43 3.52
CA HIS A 102 -2.49 -5.50 4.45
C HIS A 102 -2.99 -6.95 4.61
N ARG A 103 -3.06 -7.69 3.53
CA ARG A 103 -3.47 -9.11 3.59
C ARG A 103 -2.45 -9.94 4.36
N LEU A 104 -1.16 -9.68 4.19
CA LEU A 104 -0.12 -10.35 4.98
C LEU A 104 -0.27 -10.05 6.47
N GLU A 105 -0.57 -8.81 6.80
CA GLU A 105 -0.82 -8.40 8.18
C GLU A 105 -1.98 -9.19 8.81
N VAL A 106 -3.07 -9.34 8.07
CA VAL A 106 -4.22 -10.12 8.54
C VAL A 106 -3.85 -11.58 8.78
N VAL A 107 -3.11 -12.18 7.85
CA VAL A 107 -2.65 -13.57 7.99
C VAL A 107 -1.75 -13.72 9.20
N ASP A 108 -0.83 -12.79 9.43
CA ASP A 108 0.05 -12.83 10.60
C ASP A 108 -0.73 -12.79 11.90
N ARG A 109 -1.76 -11.96 11.98
CA ARG A 109 -2.61 -11.91 13.18
C ARG A 109 -3.32 -13.22 13.41
N LEU A 110 -3.85 -13.83 12.35
CA LEU A 110 -4.54 -15.10 12.45
C LEU A 110 -3.60 -16.20 12.89
N LEU A 111 -2.40 -16.27 12.34
CA LEU A 111 -1.40 -17.25 12.74
C LEU A 111 -0.97 -17.05 14.20
N ALA A 112 -0.81 -15.81 14.63
CA ALA A 112 -0.46 -15.52 16.03
C ALA A 112 -1.57 -15.91 16.99
N ALA A 113 -2.83 -15.82 16.56
CA ALA A 113 -3.98 -16.22 17.37
C ALA A 113 -4.18 -17.73 17.42
N HIS A 114 -3.52 -18.50 16.53
CA HIS A 114 -3.65 -19.96 16.44
C HIS A 114 -2.27 -20.60 16.35
N PRO A 115 -1.47 -20.55 17.44
CA PRO A 115 -0.08 -21.01 17.39
C PRO A 115 0.07 -22.50 17.03
N GLY A 116 -0.92 -23.32 17.32
CA GLY A 116 -0.90 -24.73 16.93
C GLY A 116 -0.92 -24.95 15.42
N VAL A 117 -1.51 -24.03 14.69
CA VAL A 117 -1.56 -24.08 13.23
C VAL A 117 -0.22 -23.63 12.62
N ALA A 118 0.46 -22.73 13.31
CA ALA A 118 1.70 -22.14 12.82
C ALA A 118 2.92 -23.05 12.98
N SER A 119 2.84 -24.06 13.82
CA SER A 119 3.98 -24.95 14.11
C SER A 119 4.19 -26.06 13.07
#